data_9ba3b143c52e4c10ff361856863a875b
#
_entry.id   9ba3b143c52e4c10ff361856863a875b
#
_cell.length_a   1.000
_cell.length_b   1.000
_cell.length_c   1.000
_cell.angle_alpha   90.00
_cell.angle_beta   90.00
_cell.angle_gamma   90.00
#
_symmetry.space_group_name_H-M   'P 1'
#
loop_
_entity.id
_entity.type
_entity.pdbx_description
1 polymer ?
#
loop_
_entity_poly.entity_id
_entity_poly.type
_entity_poly.pdbx_seq_one_letter_code
_entity_poly.pdbx_strand_id
1 'polypeptide(L)'
;YKAAGTKAWTTKAYPICEKFPCTKKDFKGAWPDRFPYEAVKAEYEMLKENGKVDAFNQELMLRILSDDDRLVQDTDIVWYKRSDVLNNLHEYNIYMTTDFATSETEKADYSVISVWALNHAGRFHWIDGIVKRQDMAVNVDDIFNFVEIYHPLATGVEISGQQKGFVS
;
A
#
# COMPACT_ATOMS: atom_id res chain seq x y z
N TYR A 1 -7.44 -14.10 6.22
CA TYR A 1 -7.21 -14.28 7.66
C TYR A 1 -7.39 -15.74 8.02
N LYS A 2 -6.32 -16.51 8.17
CA LYS A 2 -6.37 -17.79 8.88
C LYS A 2 -6.43 -17.44 10.37
N ALA A 3 -7.61 -17.63 10.99
CA ALA A 3 -7.69 -17.59 12.44
C ALA A 3 -6.83 -18.73 12.98
N ALA A 4 -5.68 -18.40 13.54
CA ALA A 4 -4.81 -19.36 14.17
C ALA A 4 -5.45 -19.87 15.46
N GLY A 5 -5.73 -21.17 15.53
CA GLY A 5 -5.68 -21.87 16.80
C GLY A 5 -6.95 -22.09 17.59
N THR A 6 -8.16 -21.86 17.07
CA THR A 6 -9.38 -22.32 17.75
C THR A 6 -10.13 -23.37 16.91
N LYS A 7 -10.32 -24.57 17.47
CA LYS A 7 -11.06 -25.71 16.88
C LYS A 7 -12.55 -25.42 16.57
N ALA A 8 -13.03 -24.19 16.78
CA ALA A 8 -14.43 -23.79 16.67
C ALA A 8 -14.81 -23.25 15.27
N TRP A 9 -13.87 -22.97 14.39
CA TRP A 9 -14.16 -22.35 13.09
C TRP A 9 -13.56 -23.14 11.93
N THR A 10 -14.40 -23.48 10.95
CA THR A 10 -13.97 -24.05 9.66
C THR A 10 -14.05 -22.96 8.61
N THR A 11 -12.90 -22.53 8.08
CA THR A 11 -12.83 -21.59 6.97
C THR A 11 -12.92 -22.35 5.65
N LYS A 12 -13.88 -21.98 4.80
CA LYS A 12 -13.98 -22.48 3.42
C LYS A 12 -13.75 -21.30 2.48
N ALA A 13 -12.82 -21.45 1.55
CA ALA A 13 -12.54 -20.45 0.51
C ALA A 13 -13.08 -20.98 -0.83
N TYR A 14 -13.80 -20.11 -1.55
CA TYR A 14 -14.37 -20.40 -2.86
C TYR A 14 -13.81 -19.38 -3.86
N PRO A 15 -12.61 -19.60 -4.42
CA PRO A 15 -12.08 -18.75 -5.48
C PRO A 15 -12.97 -18.82 -6.71
N ILE A 16 -12.91 -17.77 -7.57
CA ILE A 16 -13.74 -17.70 -8.79
C ILE A 16 -13.51 -18.92 -9.71
N CYS A 17 -12.31 -19.48 -9.70
CA CYS A 17 -11.97 -20.75 -10.37
C CYS A 17 -10.76 -21.42 -9.67
N GLU A 18 -10.50 -22.68 -10.00
CA GLU A 18 -9.39 -23.43 -9.41
C GLU A 18 -8.02 -22.87 -9.81
N LYS A 19 -7.88 -22.47 -11.07
CA LYS A 19 -6.62 -21.92 -11.63
C LYS A 19 -6.91 -20.93 -12.73
N PHE A 20 -6.19 -19.79 -12.70
CA PHE A 20 -6.14 -18.80 -13.76
C PHE A 20 -4.76 -18.12 -13.81
N PRO A 21 -4.19 -17.78 -14.98
CA PRO A 21 -4.74 -18.01 -16.32
C PRO A 21 -4.71 -19.52 -16.72
N CYS A 22 -5.69 -19.92 -17.53
CA CYS A 22 -5.81 -21.27 -18.07
C CYS A 22 -6.52 -21.25 -19.43
N THR A 23 -6.55 -22.41 -20.14
CA THR A 23 -7.36 -22.53 -21.35
C THR A 23 -8.83 -22.70 -21.02
N LYS A 24 -9.74 -22.39 -21.95
CA LYS A 24 -11.18 -22.61 -21.76
C LYS A 24 -11.53 -24.07 -21.41
N LYS A 25 -10.74 -25.01 -21.96
CA LYS A 25 -10.94 -26.45 -21.71
C LYS A 25 -10.58 -26.84 -20.27
N ASP A 26 -9.59 -26.16 -19.69
CA ASP A 26 -9.09 -26.46 -18.35
C ASP A 26 -9.76 -25.59 -17.26
N PHE A 27 -10.66 -24.69 -17.67
CA PHE A 27 -11.34 -23.79 -16.75
C PHE A 27 -12.35 -24.54 -15.89
N LYS A 28 -12.18 -24.43 -14.57
CA LYS A 28 -13.09 -24.96 -13.56
C LYS A 28 -13.52 -23.82 -12.65
N GLY A 29 -14.60 -23.16 -13.05
CA GLY A 29 -15.20 -22.07 -12.27
C GLY A 29 -16.01 -22.59 -11.09
N ALA A 30 -15.94 -21.87 -9.96
CA ALA A 30 -16.78 -22.16 -8.79
C ALA A 30 -18.26 -21.82 -9.05
N TRP A 31 -18.53 -20.91 -9.98
CA TRP A 31 -19.87 -20.42 -10.31
C TRP A 31 -20.01 -20.14 -11.80
N PRO A 32 -19.96 -21.20 -12.65
CA PRO A 32 -19.83 -21.05 -14.10
C PRO A 32 -21.02 -20.33 -14.76
N ASP A 33 -22.23 -20.45 -14.19
CA ASP A 33 -23.43 -19.74 -14.70
C ASP A 33 -23.34 -18.22 -14.52
N ARG A 34 -22.69 -17.77 -13.48
CA ARG A 34 -22.52 -16.34 -13.18
C ARG A 34 -21.21 -15.78 -13.70
N PHE A 35 -20.16 -16.58 -13.64
CA PHE A 35 -18.79 -16.22 -14.05
C PHE A 35 -18.25 -17.24 -15.06
N PRO A 36 -18.73 -17.21 -16.31
CA PRO A 36 -18.23 -18.09 -17.36
C PRO A 36 -16.77 -17.71 -17.70
N TYR A 37 -16.04 -18.62 -18.32
CA TYR A 37 -14.63 -18.44 -18.69
C TYR A 37 -14.36 -17.12 -19.39
N GLU A 38 -15.21 -16.69 -20.33
CA GLU A 38 -15.01 -15.47 -21.10
C GLU A 38 -15.09 -14.21 -20.21
N ALA A 39 -15.98 -14.21 -19.23
CA ALA A 39 -16.09 -13.09 -18.28
C ALA A 39 -14.86 -13.01 -17.37
N VAL A 40 -14.41 -14.16 -16.83
CA VAL A 40 -13.22 -14.21 -15.98
C VAL A 40 -11.96 -13.83 -16.76
N LYS A 41 -11.87 -14.25 -18.03
CA LYS A 41 -10.77 -13.88 -18.91
C LYS A 41 -10.75 -12.38 -19.21
N ALA A 42 -11.90 -11.80 -19.54
CA ALA A 42 -11.99 -10.36 -19.80
C ALA A 42 -11.56 -9.51 -18.60
N GLU A 43 -12.02 -9.88 -17.39
CA GLU A 43 -11.61 -9.23 -16.16
C GLU A 43 -10.11 -9.36 -15.90
N TYR A 44 -9.54 -10.55 -16.09
CA TYR A 44 -8.11 -10.77 -15.93
C TYR A 44 -7.28 -9.93 -16.91
N GLU A 45 -7.66 -9.91 -18.21
CA GLU A 45 -6.92 -9.12 -19.21
C GLU A 45 -7.04 -7.61 -18.92
N MET A 46 -8.20 -7.12 -18.53
CA MET A 46 -8.40 -5.73 -18.12
C MET A 46 -7.49 -5.35 -16.93
N LEU A 47 -7.46 -6.18 -15.89
CA LEU A 47 -6.60 -5.94 -14.74
C LEU A 47 -5.11 -6.06 -15.08
N LYS A 48 -4.76 -6.96 -15.98
CA LYS A 48 -3.39 -7.14 -16.48
C LYS A 48 -2.89 -5.92 -17.27
N GLU A 49 -3.71 -5.37 -18.16
CA GLU A 49 -3.39 -4.15 -18.91
C GLU A 49 -3.17 -2.94 -17.97
N ASN A 50 -3.87 -2.91 -16.86
CA ASN A 50 -3.73 -1.89 -15.82
C ASN A 50 -2.64 -2.18 -14.77
N GLY A 51 -1.86 -3.26 -14.93
CA GLY A 51 -0.82 -3.65 -13.96
C GLY A 51 -1.35 -4.14 -12.62
N LYS A 52 -2.65 -4.56 -12.54
CA LYS A 52 -3.36 -4.94 -11.32
C LYS A 52 -3.66 -6.45 -11.22
N VAL A 53 -2.77 -7.30 -11.73
CA VAL A 53 -2.96 -8.77 -11.65
C VAL A 53 -3.06 -9.25 -10.20
N ASP A 54 -2.40 -8.55 -9.27
CA ASP A 54 -2.45 -8.89 -7.85
C ASP A 54 -3.85 -8.70 -7.27
N ALA A 55 -4.60 -7.68 -7.70
CA ALA A 55 -6.00 -7.51 -7.32
C ALA A 55 -6.85 -8.71 -7.77
N PHE A 56 -6.64 -9.21 -9.00
CA PHE A 56 -7.30 -10.43 -9.47
C PHE A 56 -6.98 -11.63 -8.57
N ASN A 57 -5.71 -11.80 -8.20
CA ASN A 57 -5.29 -12.91 -7.35
C ASN A 57 -5.86 -12.80 -5.93
N GLN A 58 -5.87 -11.60 -5.34
CA GLN A 58 -6.38 -11.37 -3.98
C GLN A 58 -7.89 -11.48 -3.90
N GLU A 59 -8.61 -10.79 -4.78
CA GLU A 59 -10.06 -10.63 -4.67
C GLU A 59 -10.84 -11.79 -5.29
N LEU A 60 -10.40 -12.28 -6.45
CA LEU A 60 -11.13 -13.29 -7.20
C LEU A 60 -10.57 -14.70 -7.01
N MET A 61 -9.26 -14.85 -6.95
CA MET A 61 -8.63 -16.14 -6.69
C MET A 61 -8.47 -16.42 -5.20
N LEU A 62 -8.76 -15.45 -4.31
CA LEU A 62 -8.63 -15.54 -2.86
C LEU A 62 -7.22 -16.00 -2.43
N ARG A 63 -6.22 -15.70 -3.25
CA ARG A 63 -4.83 -15.95 -2.94
C ARG A 63 -4.31 -14.78 -2.14
N ILE A 64 -3.99 -15.02 -0.88
CA ILE A 64 -3.16 -14.09 -0.13
C ILE A 64 -1.81 -14.10 -0.86
N LEU A 65 -1.31 -12.93 -1.24
CA LEU A 65 0.07 -12.79 -1.73
C LEU A 65 0.96 -13.55 -0.75
N SER A 66 1.74 -14.49 -1.25
CA SER A 66 2.77 -15.11 -0.42
C SER A 66 3.77 -14.03 0.00
N ASP A 67 4.50 -14.22 1.09
CA ASP A 67 5.55 -13.28 1.49
C ASP A 67 6.55 -13.06 0.35
N ASP A 68 6.73 -14.05 -0.54
CA ASP A 68 7.58 -13.98 -1.74
C ASP A 68 7.05 -13.04 -2.83
N ASP A 69 5.74 -12.73 -2.84
CA ASP A 69 5.09 -11.83 -3.81
C ASP A 69 5.00 -10.37 -3.31
N ARG A 70 5.48 -10.09 -2.10
CA ARG A 70 5.53 -8.72 -1.58
C ARG A 70 6.57 -7.90 -2.33
N LEU A 71 6.20 -6.69 -2.73
CA LEU A 71 7.11 -5.72 -3.36
C LEU A 71 8.30 -5.37 -2.44
N VAL A 72 8.06 -5.35 -1.13
CA VAL A 72 9.08 -5.15 -0.09
C VAL A 72 8.97 -6.31 0.88
N GLN A 73 10.05 -7.05 1.06
CA GLN A 73 10.15 -8.16 2.01
C GLN A 73 10.77 -7.71 3.33
N ASP A 74 10.53 -8.45 4.40
CA ASP A 74 11.12 -8.13 5.71
C ASP A 74 12.66 -8.14 5.67
N THR A 75 13.25 -8.92 4.75
CA THR A 75 14.70 -8.98 4.50
C THR A 75 15.25 -7.73 3.83
N ASP A 76 14.40 -6.94 3.15
CA ASP A 76 14.79 -5.68 2.51
C ASP A 76 14.85 -4.52 3.51
N ILE A 77 14.26 -4.71 4.70
CA ILE A 77 14.23 -3.71 5.76
C ILE A 77 15.51 -3.81 6.58
N VAL A 78 16.33 -2.77 6.49
CA VAL A 78 17.56 -2.66 7.28
C VAL A 78 17.34 -1.72 8.45
N TRP A 79 17.42 -2.26 9.66
CA TRP A 79 17.33 -1.47 10.89
C TRP A 79 18.60 -0.66 11.12
N TYR A 80 18.44 0.58 11.54
CA TYR A 80 19.54 1.49 11.84
C TYR A 80 19.23 2.34 13.07
N LYS A 81 20.24 3.01 13.61
CA LYS A 81 20.09 3.90 14.75
C LYS A 81 19.75 5.30 14.24
N ARG A 82 18.50 5.74 14.49
CA ARG A 82 17.98 7.04 14.01
C ARG A 82 18.90 8.21 14.34
N SER A 83 19.48 8.24 15.56
CA SER A 83 20.38 9.31 15.97
C SER A 83 21.62 9.46 15.07
N ASP A 84 22.10 8.38 14.47
CA ASP A 84 23.27 8.44 13.60
C ASP A 84 22.99 9.19 12.31
N VAL A 85 21.75 9.06 11.78
CA VAL A 85 21.28 9.83 10.63
C VAL A 85 21.03 11.29 11.04
N LEU A 86 20.31 11.52 12.15
CA LEU A 86 19.95 12.87 12.59
C LEU A 86 21.16 13.74 12.93
N ASN A 87 22.23 13.17 13.48
CA ASN A 87 23.48 13.86 13.79
C ASN A 87 24.27 14.25 12.52
N ASN A 88 23.96 13.64 11.37
CA ASN A 88 24.67 13.82 10.11
C ASN A 88 23.73 14.19 8.96
N LEU A 89 22.63 14.89 9.22
CA LEU A 89 21.62 15.25 8.20
C LEU A 89 22.22 15.98 6.98
N HIS A 90 23.33 16.67 7.13
CA HIS A 90 24.03 17.35 6.04
C HIS A 90 24.59 16.41 4.96
N GLU A 91 24.68 15.11 5.24
CA GLU A 91 25.09 14.07 4.28
C GLU A 91 23.93 13.48 3.50
N TYR A 92 22.69 13.93 3.77
CA TYR A 92 21.48 13.35 3.23
C TYR A 92 20.63 14.39 2.49
N ASN A 93 19.96 13.93 1.44
CA ASN A 93 18.86 14.68 0.84
C ASN A 93 17.57 14.31 1.56
N ILE A 94 16.84 15.29 2.06
CA ILE A 94 15.60 15.06 2.81
C ILE A 94 14.41 15.21 1.87
N TYR A 95 13.48 14.28 1.98
CA TYR A 95 12.21 14.26 1.25
C TYR A 95 11.06 13.98 2.21
N MET A 96 9.88 14.42 1.87
CA MET A 96 8.67 14.13 2.61
C MET A 96 7.60 13.58 1.66
N THR A 97 6.83 12.60 2.14
CA THR A 97 5.71 12.02 1.41
C THR A 97 4.48 11.98 2.30
N THR A 98 3.30 12.11 1.70
CA THR A 98 2.03 12.07 2.43
C THR A 98 1.04 11.15 1.75
N ASP A 99 0.21 10.50 2.57
CA ASP A 99 -0.97 9.74 2.17
C ASP A 99 -2.10 10.08 3.14
N PHE A 100 -3.12 10.81 2.67
CA PHE A 100 -4.16 11.33 3.55
C PHE A 100 -5.46 10.53 3.41
N ALA A 101 -6.00 10.13 4.57
CA ALA A 101 -7.35 9.58 4.63
C ALA A 101 -8.41 10.62 4.17
N THR A 102 -9.43 10.15 3.49
CA THR A 102 -10.53 10.98 2.99
C THR A 102 -11.60 11.30 4.03
N SER A 103 -11.55 10.68 5.21
CA SER A 103 -12.50 10.92 6.30
C SER A 103 -11.83 10.78 7.66
N GLU A 104 -12.42 11.41 8.68
CA GLU A 104 -11.93 11.47 10.06
C GLU A 104 -12.59 10.45 11.01
N THR A 105 -13.48 9.59 10.48
CA THR A 105 -14.25 8.65 11.32
C THR A 105 -13.34 7.58 11.93
N GLU A 106 -13.75 7.00 13.05
CA GLU A 106 -13.01 5.90 13.72
C GLU A 106 -12.77 4.67 12.81
N LYS A 107 -13.54 4.54 11.73
CA LYS A 107 -13.42 3.48 10.72
C LYS A 107 -12.63 3.91 9.47
N ALA A 108 -12.17 5.18 9.42
CA ALA A 108 -11.38 5.69 8.30
C ALA A 108 -9.96 5.12 8.32
N ASP A 109 -9.30 5.20 7.19
CA ASP A 109 -7.87 4.92 7.08
C ASP A 109 -7.05 5.98 7.86
N TYR A 110 -5.78 5.70 8.08
CA TYR A 110 -4.87 6.64 8.71
C TYR A 110 -4.35 7.64 7.68
N SER A 111 -4.19 8.89 8.10
CA SER A 111 -3.33 9.85 7.41
C SER A 111 -1.88 9.59 7.80
N VAL A 112 -1.00 9.57 6.82
CA VAL A 112 0.42 9.30 6.98
C VAL A 112 1.24 10.46 6.42
N ILE A 113 2.19 10.94 7.21
CA ILE A 113 3.26 11.85 6.76
C ILE A 113 4.57 11.15 7.08
N SER A 114 5.47 11.02 6.12
CA SER A 114 6.76 10.36 6.30
C SER A 114 7.91 11.24 5.85
N VAL A 115 8.94 11.35 6.68
CA VAL A 115 10.17 12.09 6.38
C VAL A 115 11.31 11.10 6.13
N TRP A 116 11.95 11.25 4.99
CA TRP A 116 12.96 10.34 4.47
C TRP A 116 14.29 11.06 4.28
N ALA A 117 15.36 10.43 4.71
CA ALA A 117 16.73 10.86 4.42
C ALA A 117 17.34 9.91 3.38
N LEU A 118 17.69 10.41 2.22
CA LEU A 118 18.31 9.67 1.12
C LEU A 118 19.81 9.95 1.10
N ASN A 119 20.65 8.93 1.26
CA ASN A 119 22.09 9.06 1.17
C ASN A 119 22.58 8.98 -0.28
N HIS A 120 23.85 9.30 -0.50
CA HIS A 120 24.50 9.25 -1.83
C HIS A 120 24.58 7.83 -2.44
N ALA A 121 24.40 6.78 -1.63
CA ALA A 121 24.33 5.41 -2.11
C ALA A 121 22.91 4.98 -2.54
N GLY A 122 21.94 5.91 -2.55
CA GLY A 122 20.56 5.64 -2.96
C GLY A 122 19.73 4.93 -1.90
N ARG A 123 20.16 4.90 -0.62
CA ARG A 123 19.42 4.25 0.46
C ARG A 123 18.54 5.26 1.17
N PHE A 124 17.26 4.92 1.31
CA PHE A 124 16.27 5.67 2.07
C PHE A 124 16.31 5.27 3.54
N HIS A 125 16.26 6.28 4.41
CA HIS A 125 16.15 6.13 5.85
C HIS A 125 14.88 6.87 6.29
N TRP A 126 13.92 6.18 6.88
CA TRP A 126 12.74 6.81 7.47
C TRP A 126 13.13 7.43 8.81
N ILE A 127 13.21 8.76 8.86
CA ILE A 127 13.75 9.48 10.02
C ILE A 127 12.68 10.03 10.95
N ASP A 128 11.49 10.32 10.43
CA ASP A 128 10.35 10.79 11.23
C ASP A 128 9.03 10.59 10.48
N GLY A 129 7.91 10.75 11.17
CA GLY A 129 6.60 10.71 10.56
C GLY A 129 5.44 10.67 11.55
N ILE A 130 4.25 10.81 11.00
CA ILE A 130 2.97 10.75 11.70
C ILE A 130 2.10 9.70 11.03
N VAL A 131 1.43 8.88 11.85
CA VAL A 131 0.40 7.92 11.42
C VAL A 131 -0.80 8.13 12.35
N LYS A 132 -1.78 8.93 11.92
CA LYS A 132 -2.91 9.32 12.76
C LYS A 132 -4.20 9.45 11.95
N ARG A 133 -5.34 9.36 12.65
CA ARG A 133 -6.64 9.80 12.16
C ARG A 133 -6.86 11.21 12.69
N GLN A 134 -6.76 12.19 11.82
CA GLN A 134 -6.90 13.61 12.16
C GLN A 134 -7.45 14.37 10.97
N ASP A 135 -7.96 15.58 11.22
CA ASP A 135 -8.49 16.40 10.16
C ASP A 135 -7.39 16.95 9.22
N MET A 136 -7.82 17.43 8.05
CA MET A 136 -6.89 17.92 7.03
C MET A 136 -6.13 19.18 7.50
N ALA A 137 -6.75 20.05 8.30
CA ALA A 137 -6.09 21.26 8.79
C ALA A 137 -4.91 20.90 9.70
N VAL A 138 -5.08 19.91 10.59
CA VAL A 138 -3.98 19.40 11.43
C VAL A 138 -2.90 18.73 10.59
N ASN A 139 -3.28 17.99 9.53
CA ASN A 139 -2.29 17.41 8.62
C ASN A 139 -1.44 18.48 7.93
N VAL A 140 -2.05 19.61 7.55
CA VAL A 140 -1.35 20.76 6.95
C VAL A 140 -0.36 21.37 7.93
N ASP A 141 -0.79 21.59 9.18
CA ASP A 141 0.08 22.14 10.22
C ASP A 141 1.26 21.21 10.49
N ASP A 142 1.03 19.91 10.54
CA ASP A 142 2.08 18.90 10.69
C ASP A 142 3.08 18.91 9.52
N ILE A 143 2.61 19.11 8.26
CA ILE A 143 3.50 19.29 7.11
C ILE A 143 4.41 20.50 7.32
N PHE A 144 3.85 21.66 7.67
CA PHE A 144 4.65 22.87 7.87
C PHE A 144 5.65 22.71 9.02
N ASN A 145 5.26 22.06 10.11
CA ASN A 145 6.16 21.74 11.22
C ASN A 145 7.34 20.88 10.74
N PHE A 146 7.09 19.84 9.95
CA PHE A 146 8.18 19.03 9.39
C PHE A 146 9.03 19.76 8.36
N VAL A 147 8.45 20.66 7.57
CA VAL A 147 9.21 21.53 6.65
C VAL A 147 10.16 22.43 7.43
N GLU A 148 9.72 23.03 8.53
CA GLU A 148 10.57 23.87 9.39
C GLU A 148 11.69 23.10 10.09
N ILE A 149 11.42 21.85 10.49
CA ILE A 149 12.42 21.03 11.20
C ILE A 149 13.44 20.41 10.24
N TYR A 150 13.00 19.88 9.11
CA TYR A 150 13.82 19.01 8.26
C TYR A 150 14.24 19.65 6.94
N HIS A 151 13.64 20.78 6.54
CA HIS A 151 13.90 21.48 5.27
C HIS A 151 13.94 20.53 4.06
N PRO A 152 12.87 19.75 3.80
CA PRO A 152 12.88 18.79 2.71
C PRO A 152 13.06 19.47 1.35
N LEU A 153 13.83 18.84 0.46
CA LEU A 153 14.03 19.29 -0.91
C LEU A 153 12.75 19.24 -1.75
N ALA A 154 11.90 18.27 -1.44
CA ALA A 154 10.58 18.14 -2.06
C ALA A 154 9.62 17.39 -1.13
N THR A 155 8.33 17.74 -1.26
CA THR A 155 7.21 17.06 -0.60
C THR A 155 6.30 16.47 -1.67
N GLY A 156 6.14 15.14 -1.65
CA GLY A 156 5.17 14.42 -2.47
C GLY A 156 3.83 14.36 -1.76
N VAL A 157 2.79 14.90 -2.38
CA VAL A 157 1.42 14.85 -1.86
C VAL A 157 0.59 13.94 -2.75
N GLU A 158 0.02 12.85 -2.18
CA GLU A 158 -0.93 12.05 -2.91
C GLU A 158 -2.25 12.80 -3.05
N ILE A 159 -2.68 12.98 -4.31
CA ILE A 159 -3.93 13.66 -4.64
C ILE A 159 -4.97 12.61 -5.03
N SER A 160 -5.80 12.19 -4.09
CA SER A 160 -6.98 11.38 -4.36
C SER A 160 -8.24 12.25 -4.38
N GLY A 161 -9.16 11.97 -5.29
CA GLY A 161 -10.50 12.53 -5.51
C GLY A 161 -10.91 13.85 -4.82
N GLN A 162 -11.11 13.86 -3.51
CA GLN A 162 -11.57 15.03 -2.74
C GLN A 162 -10.45 16.00 -2.32
N GLN A 163 -9.19 15.61 -2.46
CA GLN A 163 -8.03 16.40 -2.03
C GLN A 163 -7.53 17.39 -3.09
N LYS A 164 -8.20 17.47 -4.25
CA LYS A 164 -7.83 18.38 -5.36
C LYS A 164 -7.80 19.87 -4.98
N GLY A 165 -8.50 20.27 -3.93
CA GLY A 165 -8.49 21.64 -3.43
C GLY A 165 -7.26 22.02 -2.60
N PHE A 166 -6.39 21.05 -2.26
CA PHE A 166 -5.23 21.26 -1.39
C PHE A 166 -3.99 21.76 -2.17
N VAL A 167 -3.91 21.48 -3.47
CA VAL A 167 -2.73 21.75 -4.32
C VAL A 167 -2.96 22.90 -5.30
N SER A 168 -4.10 23.62 -5.23
CA SER A 168 -4.42 24.75 -6.11
C SER A 168 -3.97 26.08 -5.56
#